data_d3a8b49d204d090fccc730dc6a7819d5
#
_entry.id   d3a8b49d204d090fccc730dc6a7819d5
#
_cell.length_a   1.000
_cell.length_b   1.000
_cell.length_c   1.000
_cell.angle_alpha   90.00
_cell.angle_beta   90.00
_cell.angle_gamma   90.00
#
_symmetry.space_group_name_H-M   'P 1'
#
loop_
_entity.id
_entity.type
_entity.pdbx_description
1 polymer ?
#
loop_
_entity_poly.entity_id
_entity_poly.type
_entity_poly.pdbx_seq_one_letter_code
_entity_poly.pdbx_strand_id
1 'polypeptide(L)' 'MTSKKDALSSKIGIKIKLLRTKKNMSQEDLALSAGLNKNSIGAIERGESSPSIDTLDKIAKAFEMEVLELIDVSKVDL' A
#
# COMPACT_ATOMS: atom_id res chain seq x y z
N MET A 1 -14.73 7.71 16.98
CA MET A 1 -14.56 7.43 16.43
C MET A 1 -14.13 6.91 16.01
N THR A 2 -14.00 6.62 15.64
CA THR A 2 -13.66 6.12 14.99
C THR A 2 -13.23 5.62 14.68
N SER A 3 -12.95 5.27 14.54
CA SER A 3 -12.49 4.69 14.07
C SER A 3 -12.22 4.16 13.66
N LYS A 4 -12.23 4.07 13.81
CA LYS A 4 -12.00 3.48 12.86
C LYS A 4 -10.73 3.51 12.34
N LYS A 5 -10.31 2.84 11.55
CA LYS A 5 -9.08 2.94 10.92
C LYS A 5 -8.82 4.30 10.47
N ASP A 6 -7.54 4.71 10.48
CA ASP A 6 -7.14 5.94 9.88
C ASP A 6 -7.59 6.01 8.45
N ALA A 7 -8.21 7.10 8.06
CA ALA A 7 -8.58 7.31 6.67
C ALA A 7 -7.35 7.31 5.77
N LEU A 8 -6.23 7.82 6.28
CA LEU A 8 -4.99 7.84 5.49
C LEU A 8 -4.48 6.42 5.22
N SER A 9 -4.48 5.56 6.23
CA SER A 9 -4.05 4.17 6.04
C SER A 9 -4.95 3.46 5.04
N SER A 10 -6.26 3.69 5.12
CA SER A 10 -7.19 3.09 4.19
C SER A 10 -6.96 3.58 2.77
N LYS A 11 -6.72 4.87 2.59
CA LYS A 11 -6.46 5.44 1.27
C LYS A 11 -5.15 4.93 0.70
N ILE A 12 -4.12 4.81 1.52
CA ILE A 12 -2.84 4.27 1.08
C ILE A 12 -3.02 2.82 0.63
N GLY A 13 -3.79 2.04 1.39
CA GLY A 13 -4.08 0.67 1.02
C GLY A 13 -4.77 0.56 -0.33
N ILE A 14 -5.76 1.43 -0.57
CA ILE A 14 -6.46 1.48 -1.85
C ILE A 14 -5.49 1.82 -2.97
N LYS A 15 -4.64 2.82 -2.75
CA LYS A 15 -3.68 3.23 -3.78
C LYS A 15 -2.71 2.10 -4.12
N ILE A 16 -2.22 1.39 -3.11
CA ILE A 16 -1.31 0.27 -3.33
C ILE A 16 -2.00 -0.81 -4.17
N LYS A 17 -3.24 -1.13 -3.85
CA LYS A 17 -3.99 -2.13 -4.61
C LYS A 17 -4.21 -1.67 -6.05
N LEU A 18 -4.54 -0.40 -6.26
CA LEU A 18 -4.75 0.14 -7.60
C LEU A 18 -3.45 0.06 -8.42
N LEU A 19 -2.33 0.47 -7.83
CA LEU A 19 -1.05 0.42 -8.53
C LEU A 19 -0.63 -1.01 -8.83
N ARG A 20 -0.84 -1.90 -7.87
CA ARG A 20 -0.48 -3.30 -8.04
C ARG A 20 -1.28 -3.93 -9.18
N THR A 21 -2.60 -3.75 -9.18
CA THR A 21 -3.45 -4.33 -10.21
C THR A 21 -3.17 -3.71 -11.58
N LYS A 22 -2.87 -2.42 -11.60
CA LYS A 22 -2.52 -1.74 -12.84
C LYS A 22 -1.24 -2.32 -13.45
N LYS A 23 -0.33 -2.79 -12.61
CA LYS A 23 0.92 -3.40 -13.05
C LYS A 23 0.81 -4.91 -13.21
N ASN A 24 -0.39 -5.44 -13.09
CA ASN A 24 -0.66 -6.89 -13.24
C ASN A 24 0.13 -7.73 -12.25
N MET A 25 0.27 -7.24 -11.03
CA MET A 25 0.98 -7.95 -9.96
C MET A 25 -0.04 -8.55 -8.99
N SER A 26 0.23 -9.78 -8.55
CA SER A 26 -0.53 -10.34 -7.45
C SER A 26 0.00 -9.76 -6.13
N GLN A 27 -0.70 -10.01 -5.03
CA GLN A 27 -0.20 -9.61 -3.72
C GLN A 27 1.14 -10.31 -3.44
N GLU A 28 1.26 -11.55 -3.85
CA GLU A 28 2.48 -12.30 -3.66
C GLU A 28 3.62 -11.72 -4.49
N ASP A 29 3.34 -11.31 -5.73
CA ASP A 29 4.35 -10.67 -6.58
C ASP A 29 4.89 -9.41 -5.93
N LEU A 30 4.00 -8.57 -5.41
CA LEU A 30 4.41 -7.34 -4.76
C LEU A 30 5.22 -7.63 -3.50
N ALA A 31 4.76 -8.60 -2.71
CA ALA A 31 5.46 -8.97 -1.48
C ALA A 31 6.88 -9.43 -1.79
N LEU A 32 7.05 -10.28 -2.81
CA LEU A 32 8.38 -10.73 -3.20
C LEU A 32 9.26 -9.58 -3.64
N SER A 33 8.74 -8.70 -4.48
CA SER A 33 9.52 -7.55 -4.96
C SER A 33 9.91 -6.60 -3.85
N ALA A 34 9.03 -6.43 -2.87
CA ALA A 34 9.27 -5.49 -1.78
C ALA A 34 10.00 -6.13 -0.60
N GLY A 35 10.23 -7.43 -0.63
CA GLY A 35 10.84 -8.12 0.50
C GLY A 35 9.92 -8.18 1.71
N LEU A 36 8.63 -8.33 1.47
CA LEU A 36 7.62 -8.35 2.50
C LEU A 36 6.84 -9.64 2.45
N ASN A 37 5.97 -9.81 3.44
CA ASN A 37 5.11 -10.97 3.55
C ASN A 37 3.81 -10.68 2.81
N LYS A 38 3.28 -11.70 2.10
CA LYS A 38 2.02 -11.56 1.37
C LYS A 38 0.88 -11.12 2.27
N ASN A 39 0.81 -11.66 3.49
CA ASN A 39 -0.25 -11.30 4.43
C ASN A 39 -0.16 -9.84 4.84
N SER A 40 1.06 -9.31 4.91
CA SER A 40 1.25 -7.88 5.22
C SER A 40 0.68 -7.01 4.11
N ILE A 41 0.91 -7.39 2.85
CA ILE A 41 0.37 -6.65 1.71
C ILE A 41 -1.16 -6.66 1.78
N GLY A 42 -1.75 -7.82 2.01
CA GLY A 42 -3.21 -7.92 2.11
C GLY A 42 -3.79 -7.05 3.22
N ALA A 43 -3.16 -7.08 4.40
CA ALA A 43 -3.64 -6.29 5.52
C ALA A 43 -3.54 -4.78 5.22
N ILE A 44 -2.44 -4.36 4.59
CA ILE A 44 -2.27 -2.97 4.21
C ILE A 44 -3.36 -2.53 3.22
N GLU A 45 -3.59 -3.38 2.21
CA GLU A 45 -4.59 -3.04 1.18
C GLU A 45 -6.00 -2.95 1.75
N ARG A 46 -6.30 -3.73 2.77
CA ARG A 46 -7.62 -3.69 3.42
C ARG A 46 -7.74 -2.58 4.46
N GLY A 47 -6.66 -1.83 4.69
CA GLY A 47 -6.67 -0.77 5.70
C GLY A 47 -6.64 -1.29 7.11
N GLU A 48 -6.25 -2.55 7.29
CA GLU A 48 -6.23 -3.19 8.60
C GLU A 48 -4.95 -2.96 9.37
N SER A 49 -3.92 -2.48 8.70
CA SER A 49 -2.66 -2.16 9.36
C SER A 49 -2.13 -0.85 8.84
N SER A 50 -1.36 -0.18 9.68
CA SER A 50 -0.71 1.08 9.32
C SER A 50 0.75 0.76 9.05
N PRO A 51 1.17 0.75 7.78
CA PRO A 51 2.55 0.39 7.46
C PRO A 51 3.52 1.47 7.95
N SER A 52 4.71 1.04 8.32
CA SER A 52 5.76 1.98 8.69
C SER A 52 6.26 2.71 7.44
N ILE A 53 6.96 3.81 7.65
CA ILE A 53 7.59 4.52 6.54
C ILE A 53 8.55 3.60 5.79
N ASP A 54 9.30 2.78 6.51
CA ASP A 54 10.23 1.85 5.87
C ASP A 54 9.50 0.84 5.00
N THR A 55 8.36 0.34 5.46
CA THR A 55 7.55 -0.58 4.68
C THR A 55 7.02 0.10 3.42
N LEU A 56 6.55 1.34 3.56
CA LEU A 56 6.06 2.10 2.41
C LEU A 56 7.17 2.37 1.40
N ASP A 57 8.38 2.63 1.87
CA ASP A 57 9.51 2.84 0.98
C ASP A 57 9.83 1.57 0.19
N LYS A 58 9.78 0.41 0.85
CA LYS A 58 9.99 -0.86 0.16
C LYS A 58 8.96 -1.10 -0.93
N ILE A 59 7.71 -0.78 -0.64
CA ILE A 59 6.64 -0.94 -1.62
C ILE A 59 6.84 0.05 -2.78
N ALA A 60 7.18 1.29 -2.46
CA ALA A 60 7.41 2.30 -3.49
C ALA A 60 8.54 1.87 -4.43
N LYS A 61 9.62 1.33 -3.88
CA LYS A 61 10.72 0.85 -4.69
C LYS A 61 10.32 -0.31 -5.57
N ALA A 62 9.47 -1.19 -5.05
CA ALA A 62 8.96 -2.30 -5.85
C ALA A 62 8.14 -1.78 -7.04
N PHE A 63 7.47 -0.66 -6.87
CA PHE A 63 6.71 -0.01 -7.94
C PHE A 63 7.58 0.95 -8.77
N GLU A 64 8.86 1.08 -8.43
CA GLU A 64 9.78 2.00 -9.12
C GLU A 64 9.31 3.45 -9.02
N MET A 65 8.87 3.84 -7.84
CA MET A 65 8.39 5.20 -7.62
C MET A 65 8.92 5.73 -6.30
N GLU A 66 8.80 7.03 -6.09
CA GLU A 66 9.21 7.64 -4.83
C GLU A 66 8.16 7.40 -3.77
N VAL A 67 8.59 7.29 -2.52
CA VAL A 67 7.64 7.07 -1.44
C VAL A 67 6.64 8.22 -1.33
N LEU A 68 7.05 9.44 -1.63
CA LEU A 68 6.14 10.58 -1.59
C LEU A 68 5.00 10.44 -2.61
N GLU A 69 5.31 9.86 -3.76
CA GLU A 69 4.27 9.60 -4.76
C GLU A 69 3.31 8.53 -4.26
N LEU A 70 3.84 7.51 -3.60
CA LEU A 70 3.00 6.42 -3.10
C LEU A 70 2.02 6.92 -2.04
N ILE A 71 2.47 7.79 -1.15
CA ILE A 71 1.61 8.26 -0.05
C ILE A 71 0.76 9.47 -0.43
N ASP A 72 0.91 9.98 -1.64
CA ASP A 72 0.04 11.04 -2.14
C ASP A 72 -1.30 10.41 -2.50
N VAL A 73 -2.26 10.57 -1.62
CA VAL A 73 -3.59 9.96 -1.80
C VAL A 73 -4.65 11.00 -2.13
N SER A 74 -4.21 12.15 -2.63
CA SER A 74 -5.13 13.24 -2.91
C SER A 74 -6.20 12.87 -3.93
N LYS A 75 -5.94 11.89 -4.77
CA LYS A 75 -6.90 11.47 -5.80
C LYS A 75 -7.62 10.16 -5.47
N VAL A 76 -7.43 9.66 -4.26
CA VAL A 76 -8.10 8.43 -3.84
C VAL A 76 -9.40 8.76 -3.16
N ASP A 77 -10.49 8.18 -3.65
CA ASP A 77 -11.80 8.31 -3.02
C ASP A 77 -12.10 7.10 -2.16
N LEU A 78 -12.71 7.34 -1.02
CA LEU A 78 -13.17 6.25 -0.15
C LEU A 78 -14.67 6.08 -0.23
#